data_3f19d7b7494f858ea03e69f26251c772
#
_entry.id   3f19d7b7494f858ea03e69f26251c772
#
_cell.length_a   1.000
_cell.length_b   1.000
_cell.length_c   1.000
_cell.angle_alpha   90.00
_cell.angle_beta   90.00
_cell.angle_gamma   90.00
#
_symmetry.space_group_name_H-M   'P 1'
#
loop_
_entity.id
_entity.type
_entity.pdbx_description
1 polymer ?
#
loop_
_entity_poly.entity_id
_entity_poly.type
_entity_poly.pdbx_seq_one_letter_code
_entity_poly.pdbx_strand_id
1 'polypeptide(L)'
;MENKSQNTFARSPTLGTVLMIEKTIEKYSGELNKTQIWKKLPKKVMWQTYLVVLDYLENINKIGIAKNDILVYLWNPKLAKLIEKRKRY
;
A
#
# COMPACT_ATOMS: atom_id res chain seq x y z
N MET A 1 14.55 1.87 -26.92
CA MET A 1 14.21 1.80 -26.40
C MET A 1 13.51 1.79 -25.71
N GLU A 2 13.29 2.17 -25.69
CA GLU A 2 12.32 1.97 -24.94
C GLU A 2 12.35 0.88 -24.08
N ASN A 3 13.23 0.10 -24.11
CA ASN A 3 13.28 -1.11 -23.39
C ASN A 3 13.41 -0.96 -21.91
N LYS A 4 14.11 0.06 -21.44
CA LYS A 4 14.23 0.25 -20.02
C LYS A 4 12.91 0.56 -19.37
N SER A 5 12.11 1.38 -20.02
CA SER A 5 10.78 1.68 -19.51
C SER A 5 9.94 0.44 -19.49
N GLN A 6 10.05 -0.36 -20.54
CA GLN A 6 9.30 -1.59 -20.60
C GLN A 6 9.69 -2.55 -19.51
N ASN A 7 10.97 -2.63 -19.22
CA ASN A 7 11.41 -3.48 -18.12
C ASN A 7 10.85 -3.02 -16.80
N THR A 8 10.78 -1.71 -16.62
CA THR A 8 10.19 -1.18 -15.40
C THR A 8 8.71 -1.56 -15.30
N PHE A 9 7.99 -1.43 -16.41
CA PHE A 9 6.59 -1.82 -16.43
C PHE A 9 6.39 -3.31 -16.21
N ALA A 10 7.28 -4.12 -16.76
CA ALA A 10 7.19 -5.56 -16.57
C ALA A 10 7.32 -5.96 -15.12
N ARG A 11 7.99 -5.13 -14.34
CA ARG A 11 8.17 -5.40 -12.92
C ARG A 11 7.18 -4.65 -12.04
N SER A 12 6.30 -3.88 -12.66
CA SER A 12 5.30 -3.15 -11.90
C SER A 12 4.36 -4.14 -11.24
N PRO A 13 3.90 -3.82 -10.02
CA PRO A 13 2.97 -4.70 -9.34
C PRO A 13 1.64 -4.76 -10.08
N THR A 14 1.04 -5.94 -10.05
CA THR A 14 -0.31 -6.09 -10.58
C THR A 14 -1.31 -5.51 -9.60
N LEU A 15 -2.51 -5.24 -10.07
CA LEU A 15 -3.57 -4.76 -9.20
C LEU A 15 -3.83 -5.76 -8.07
N GLY A 16 -3.82 -7.05 -8.40
CA GLY A 16 -4.02 -8.08 -7.39
C GLY A 16 -2.98 -8.03 -6.28
N THR A 17 -1.72 -7.80 -6.67
CA THR A 17 -0.65 -7.69 -5.68
C THR A 17 -0.86 -6.45 -4.79
N VAL A 18 -1.22 -5.33 -5.39
CA VAL A 18 -1.47 -4.10 -4.64
C VAL A 18 -2.60 -4.31 -3.63
N LEU A 19 -3.70 -4.92 -4.08
CA LEU A 19 -4.84 -5.15 -3.20
C LEU A 19 -4.50 -6.13 -2.08
N MET A 20 -3.72 -7.15 -2.37
CA MET A 20 -3.30 -8.11 -1.35
C MET A 20 -2.46 -7.42 -0.27
N ILE A 21 -1.52 -6.59 -0.68
CA ILE A 21 -0.68 -5.87 0.27
C ILE A 21 -1.52 -4.90 1.09
N GLU A 22 -2.42 -4.20 0.43
CA GLU A 22 -3.30 -3.25 1.11
C GLU A 22 -4.13 -3.95 2.18
N LYS A 23 -4.71 -5.10 1.85
CA LYS A 23 -5.52 -5.86 2.81
C LYS A 23 -4.70 -6.35 3.98
N THR A 24 -3.47 -6.76 3.73
CA THR A 24 -2.60 -7.23 4.80
C THR A 24 -2.28 -6.09 5.76
N ILE A 25 -1.99 -4.90 5.21
CA ILE A 25 -1.73 -3.74 6.04
C ILE A 25 -2.96 -3.38 6.87
N GLU A 26 -4.12 -3.43 6.25
CA GLU A 26 -5.37 -3.14 6.97
C GLU A 26 -5.56 -4.09 8.14
N LYS A 27 -5.29 -5.37 7.91
CA LYS A 27 -5.48 -6.39 8.93
C LYS A 27 -4.59 -6.16 10.16
N TYR A 28 -3.36 -5.72 9.93
CA TYR A 28 -2.38 -5.53 11.00
C TYR A 28 -2.07 -4.06 11.26
N SER A 29 -3.00 -3.19 10.91
CA SER A 29 -2.80 -1.75 11.04
C SER A 29 -2.40 -1.36 12.45
N GLY A 30 -1.31 -0.61 12.56
CA GLY A 30 -0.83 -0.13 13.85
C GLY A 30 -0.07 -1.15 14.68
N GLU A 31 0.09 -2.38 14.17
CA GLU A 31 0.69 -3.45 14.96
C GLU A 31 2.07 -3.88 14.46
N LEU A 32 2.27 -3.87 13.15
CA LEU A 32 3.48 -4.41 12.56
C LEU A 32 4.21 -3.38 11.73
N ASN A 33 5.53 -3.53 11.64
CA ASN A 33 6.33 -2.65 10.81
C ASN A 33 6.41 -3.20 9.37
N LYS A 34 7.11 -2.45 8.51
CA LYS A 34 7.24 -2.81 7.09
C LYS A 34 7.69 -4.25 6.90
N THR A 35 8.76 -4.62 7.57
CA THR A 35 9.35 -5.94 7.39
C THR A 35 8.40 -7.02 7.88
N GLN A 36 7.76 -6.78 9.00
CA GLN A 36 6.84 -7.76 9.58
C GLN A 36 5.62 -7.96 8.69
N ILE A 37 5.08 -6.88 8.14
CA ILE A 37 3.96 -6.99 7.20
C ILE A 37 4.37 -7.79 5.97
N TRP A 38 5.56 -7.50 5.44
CA TRP A 38 6.07 -8.21 4.28
C TRP A 38 6.11 -9.71 4.52
N LYS A 39 6.53 -10.11 5.72
CA LYS A 39 6.60 -11.52 6.07
C LYS A 39 5.23 -12.15 6.27
N LYS A 40 4.22 -11.34 6.49
CA LYS A 40 2.85 -11.84 6.69
C LYS A 40 2.04 -11.92 5.40
N LEU A 41 2.60 -11.48 4.28
CA LEU A 41 1.86 -11.51 3.04
C LEU A 41 1.50 -12.93 2.64
N PRO A 42 0.26 -13.15 2.17
CA PRO A 42 -0.16 -14.52 1.78
C PRO A 42 0.63 -15.09 0.61
N LYS A 43 1.18 -14.21 -0.24
CA LYS A 43 2.02 -14.63 -1.36
C LYS A 43 3.32 -13.86 -1.30
N LYS A 44 4.37 -14.50 -1.76
CA LYS A 44 5.67 -13.87 -1.77
C LYS A 44 5.70 -12.72 -2.78
N VAL A 45 6.26 -11.61 -2.34
CA VAL A 45 6.45 -10.44 -3.17
C VAL A 45 7.89 -10.00 -2.97
N MET A 46 8.55 -9.64 -4.07
CA MET A 46 9.91 -9.14 -3.97
C MET A 46 9.92 -7.87 -3.13
N TRP A 47 10.97 -7.74 -2.33
CA TRP A 47 11.08 -6.59 -1.42
C TRP A 47 10.95 -5.27 -2.17
N GLN A 48 11.62 -5.14 -3.31
CA GLN A 48 11.56 -3.90 -4.07
C GLN A 48 10.17 -3.61 -4.60
N THR A 49 9.48 -4.64 -5.07
CA THR A 49 8.10 -4.48 -5.52
C THR A 49 7.21 -4.03 -4.37
N TYR A 50 7.39 -4.65 -3.22
CA TYR A 50 6.65 -4.30 -2.03
C TYR A 50 6.86 -2.82 -1.66
N LEU A 51 8.10 -2.35 -1.72
CA LEU A 51 8.38 -0.96 -1.40
C LEU A 51 7.71 0.00 -2.37
N VAL A 52 7.66 -0.37 -3.65
CA VAL A 52 6.96 0.45 -4.65
C VAL A 52 5.47 0.56 -4.30
N VAL A 53 4.87 -0.55 -3.88
CA VAL A 53 3.46 -0.55 -3.50
C VAL A 53 3.23 0.31 -2.27
N LEU A 54 4.11 0.20 -1.27
CA LEU A 54 3.98 1.03 -0.07
C LEU A 54 4.07 2.51 -0.40
N ASP A 55 5.02 2.86 -1.27
CA ASP A 55 5.19 4.24 -1.68
C ASP A 55 3.92 4.75 -2.36
N TYR A 56 3.36 3.95 -3.25
CA TYR A 56 2.12 4.30 -3.92
C TYR A 56 0.98 4.50 -2.93
N LEU A 57 0.80 3.54 -2.02
CA LEU A 57 -0.29 3.62 -1.05
C LEU A 57 -0.13 4.81 -0.11
N GLU A 58 1.10 5.14 0.23
CA GLU A 58 1.37 6.29 1.07
C GLU A 58 1.05 7.58 0.32
N ASN A 59 1.43 7.65 -0.94
CA ASN A 59 1.19 8.85 -1.76
C ASN A 59 -0.28 9.13 -1.97
N ILE A 60 -1.11 8.11 -2.03
CA ILE A 60 -2.55 8.31 -2.17
C ILE A 60 -3.26 8.34 -0.81
N ASN A 61 -2.49 8.39 0.26
CA ASN A 61 -3.00 8.54 1.63
C ASN A 61 -3.86 7.36 2.09
N LYS A 62 -3.58 6.18 1.59
CA LYS A 62 -4.25 4.98 2.09
C LYS A 62 -3.54 4.40 3.29
N ILE A 63 -2.23 4.62 3.40
CA ILE A 63 -1.48 4.18 4.56
C ILE A 63 -0.60 5.31 5.07
N GLY A 64 -0.22 5.20 6.34
CA GLY A 64 0.76 6.07 6.94
C GLY A 64 1.84 5.23 7.59
N ILE A 65 2.99 5.84 7.82
CA ILE A 65 4.11 5.17 8.47
C ILE A 65 4.38 5.89 9.77
N ALA A 66 4.14 5.20 10.87
CA ALA A 66 4.33 5.77 12.19
C ALA A 66 5.74 5.47 12.69
N LYS A 67 6.01 5.75 13.96
CA LYS A 67 7.31 5.50 14.56
C LYS A 67 7.71 4.04 14.37
N ASN A 68 9.00 3.82 14.17
CA ASN A 68 9.57 2.47 14.02
C ASN A 68 9.02 1.76 12.79
N ASP A 69 8.64 2.53 11.76
CA ASP A 69 8.15 2.00 10.49
C ASP A 69 6.87 1.18 10.65
N ILE A 70 6.12 1.41 11.71
CA ILE A 70 4.82 0.74 11.89
C ILE A 70 3.87 1.27 10.84
N LEU A 71 3.22 0.35 10.11
CA LEU A 71 2.29 0.71 9.05
C LEU A 71 0.89 0.85 9.62
N VAL A 72 0.22 1.92 9.21
CA VAL A 72 -1.14 2.21 9.67
C VAL A 72 -2.03 2.37 8.45
N TYR A 73 -3.18 1.72 8.45
CA TYR A 73 -4.12 1.84 7.35
C TYR A 73 -5.03 3.04 7.61
N LEU A 74 -4.97 4.01 6.72
CA LEU A 74 -5.68 5.27 6.88
C LEU A 74 -7.01 5.32 6.14
N TRP A 75 -7.18 4.50 5.12
CA TRP A 75 -8.38 4.55 4.30
C TRP A 75 -9.56 3.93 5.05
N ASN A 76 -10.54 4.74 5.33
CA ASN A 76 -11.74 4.31 6.04
C ASN A 76 -12.94 4.68 5.18
N PRO A 77 -13.72 3.70 4.70
CA PRO A 77 -14.85 4.01 3.83
C PRO A 77 -15.85 4.98 4.45
N LYS A 78 -16.08 4.85 5.75
CA LYS A 78 -17.01 5.78 6.40
C LYS A 78 -16.46 7.19 6.42
N LEU A 79 -15.18 7.32 6.72
CA LEU A 79 -14.53 8.62 6.72
C LEU A 79 -14.47 9.20 5.33
N ALA A 80 -14.19 8.34 4.34
CA ALA A 80 -14.13 8.80 2.96
C ALA A 80 -15.48 9.36 2.51
N LYS A 81 -16.57 8.71 2.90
CA LYS A 81 -17.90 9.20 2.55
C LYS A 81 -18.19 10.54 3.22
N LEU A 82 -17.77 10.70 4.46
CA LEU A 82 -17.94 11.98 5.15
C LEU A 82 -17.17 13.09 4.46
N ILE A 83 -15.97 12.80 4.05
CA ILE A 83 -15.14 13.79 3.37
C ILE A 83 -15.77 14.18 2.04
N GLU A 84 -16.29 13.19 1.30
CA GLU A 84 -16.97 13.47 0.04
C GLU A 84 -18.17 14.36 0.25
N LYS A 85 -18.96 14.08 1.29
CA LYS A 85 -20.12 14.91 1.57
C LYS A 85 -19.72 16.34 1.88
N ARG A 86 -18.63 16.50 2.60
CA ARG A 86 -18.16 17.85 2.93
C ARG A 86 -17.67 18.60 1.73
N LYS A 87 -17.16 17.89 0.73
CA LYS A 87 -16.69 18.53 -0.48
C LYS A 87 -17.81 18.98 -1.39
N ARG A 88 -18.99 18.47 -1.18
CA ARG A 88 -20.15 18.89 -1.96
C ARG A 88 -20.79 20.07 -1.30
N TYR A 89 -20.79 21.15 -1.96
CA TYR A 89 -21.36 22.38 -1.42
C TYR A 89 -22.65 22.74 -2.09
#